data_25fb02f9d7072f5a42b7578ab9c43837
#
_entry.id   25fb02f9d7072f5a42b7578ab9c43837
#
_cell.length_a   1.000
_cell.length_b   1.000
_cell.length_c   1.000
_cell.angle_alpha   90.00
_cell.angle_beta   90.00
_cell.angle_gamma   90.00
#
_symmetry.space_group_name_H-M   'P 1'
#
loop_
_entity.id
_entity.type
_entity.pdbx_description
1 polymer ?
#
loop_
_entity_poly.entity_id
_entity_poly.type
_entity_poly.pdbx_seq_one_letter_code
_entity_poly.pdbx_strand_id
1 'polypeptide(L)'
;MTKQKKFITCDGNQAAAHISYMFSEVAAIYPITPSSTMAEYVDEWAAAGRKNIFGETVLVQEMQSEGGAAGAVHRSLQAGALTTTYTASQGLLLMIPNMYKIAGEFLPCVFHVSARTLASHALCIFGDHQDVMSCRQTGFAMLCEGSVQEVMDMAAVAHLATIKSRVPFVNFFDGFRTSHEIQKIEMLENEDLAGLI
;
A
#
# COMPACT_ATOMS: atom_id res chain seq x y z
N MET A 1 -6.14 -9.21 31.21
CA MET A 1 -5.11 -10.14 30.73
C MET A 1 -4.38 -9.44 29.60
N THR A 2 -3.05 -9.31 29.69
CA THR A 2 -2.24 -8.78 28.59
C THR A 2 -2.33 -9.75 27.41
N LYS A 3 -2.78 -9.31 26.23
CA LYS A 3 -2.81 -10.12 25.00
C LYS A 3 -1.37 -10.63 24.73
N GLN A 4 -1.24 -11.92 24.43
CA GLN A 4 0.04 -12.49 24.07
C GLN A 4 0.46 -11.94 22.69
N LYS A 5 1.63 -11.32 22.61
CA LYS A 5 2.16 -10.79 21.35
C LYS A 5 2.44 -11.94 20.38
N LYS A 6 2.01 -11.77 19.14
CA LYS A 6 2.27 -12.70 18.05
C LYS A 6 3.41 -12.15 17.19
N PHE A 7 4.30 -13.01 16.74
CA PHE A 7 5.44 -12.65 15.91
C PHE A 7 5.39 -13.40 14.58
N ILE A 8 5.82 -12.72 13.53
CA ILE A 8 6.01 -13.30 12.19
C ILE A 8 7.42 -12.95 11.69
N THR A 9 7.98 -13.81 10.86
CA THR A 9 9.20 -13.52 10.09
C THR A 9 8.79 -13.24 8.66
N CYS A 10 8.99 -12.00 8.21
CA CYS A 10 8.54 -11.53 6.90
C CYS A 10 9.43 -10.39 6.41
N ASP A 11 9.22 -9.96 5.16
CA ASP A 11 9.80 -8.76 4.60
C ASP A 11 8.83 -7.55 4.65
N GLY A 12 9.32 -6.39 4.22
CA GLY A 12 8.51 -5.16 4.21
C GLY A 12 7.32 -5.24 3.26
N ASN A 13 7.45 -5.89 2.11
CA ASN A 13 6.34 -6.07 1.18
C ASN A 13 5.23 -6.92 1.80
N GLN A 14 5.58 -8.01 2.47
CA GLN A 14 4.60 -8.85 3.16
C GLN A 14 3.93 -8.12 4.33
N ALA A 15 4.69 -7.32 5.09
CA ALA A 15 4.15 -6.51 6.18
C ALA A 15 3.13 -5.48 5.68
N ALA A 16 3.47 -4.72 4.61
CA ALA A 16 2.56 -3.75 3.99
C ALA A 16 1.32 -4.42 3.39
N ALA A 17 1.51 -5.53 2.66
CA ALA A 17 0.41 -6.30 2.08
C ALA A 17 -0.55 -6.81 3.16
N HIS A 18 -0.01 -7.30 4.28
CA HIS A 18 -0.80 -7.83 5.40
C HIS A 18 -1.76 -6.79 5.96
N ILE A 19 -1.25 -5.57 6.23
CA ILE A 19 -2.06 -4.47 6.76
C ILE A 19 -3.04 -3.96 5.70
N SER A 20 -2.56 -3.71 4.48
CA SER A 20 -3.43 -3.17 3.42
C SER A 20 -4.59 -4.12 3.10
N TYR A 21 -4.36 -5.44 3.14
CA TYR A 21 -5.42 -6.43 2.98
C TYR A 21 -6.54 -6.27 4.02
N MET A 22 -6.16 -6.01 5.27
CA MET A 22 -7.15 -5.86 6.35
C MET A 22 -8.09 -4.67 6.14
N PHE A 23 -7.57 -3.57 5.60
CA PHE A 23 -8.33 -2.31 5.45
C PHE A 23 -8.94 -2.10 4.05
N SER A 24 -8.71 -3.01 3.10
CA SER A 24 -9.16 -2.83 1.72
C SER A 24 -10.34 -3.73 1.38
N GLU A 25 -11.30 -3.18 0.63
CA GLU A 25 -12.37 -3.92 -0.03
C GLU A 25 -11.96 -4.25 -1.47
N VAL A 26 -11.15 -3.37 -2.08
CA VAL A 26 -10.65 -3.53 -3.46
C VAL A 26 -9.14 -3.26 -3.49
N ALA A 27 -8.41 -4.04 -4.25
CA ALA A 27 -7.04 -3.78 -4.66
C ALA A 27 -6.97 -3.70 -6.20
N ALA A 28 -6.71 -2.51 -6.73
CA ALA A 28 -6.50 -2.34 -8.17
C ALA A 28 -4.99 -2.31 -8.43
N ILE A 29 -4.49 -3.30 -9.17
CA ILE A 29 -3.06 -3.57 -9.29
C ILE A 29 -2.56 -3.54 -10.73
N TYR A 30 -1.31 -3.18 -10.89
CA TYR A 30 -0.46 -3.48 -12.04
C TYR A 30 0.96 -3.67 -11.52
N PRO A 31 1.41 -4.94 -11.36
CA PRO A 31 2.64 -5.25 -10.65
C PRO A 31 3.89 -4.62 -11.28
N ILE A 32 4.73 -4.04 -10.45
CA ILE A 32 6.03 -3.47 -10.83
C ILE A 32 7.07 -3.77 -9.75
N THR A 33 8.27 -4.22 -10.15
CA THR A 33 9.40 -4.46 -9.25
C THR A 33 9.87 -3.15 -8.59
N PRO A 34 10.13 -3.12 -7.26
CA PRO A 34 10.12 -4.22 -6.28
C PRO A 34 8.79 -4.39 -5.51
N SER A 35 7.71 -3.72 -5.91
CA SER A 35 6.41 -3.75 -5.22
C SER A 35 5.54 -4.95 -5.58
N SER A 36 5.91 -5.72 -6.61
CA SER A 36 5.08 -6.82 -7.17
C SER A 36 4.61 -7.80 -6.12
N THR A 37 5.48 -8.19 -5.20
CA THR A 37 5.16 -9.18 -4.16
C THR A 37 4.06 -8.71 -3.20
N MET A 38 3.84 -7.42 -3.00
CA MET A 38 2.67 -6.94 -2.24
C MET A 38 1.36 -7.34 -2.93
N ALA A 39 1.29 -7.10 -4.24
CA ALA A 39 0.12 -7.47 -5.04
C ALA A 39 -0.08 -9.00 -5.09
N GLU A 40 1.01 -9.76 -5.24
CA GLU A 40 1.00 -11.24 -5.26
C GLU A 40 0.46 -11.81 -3.94
N TYR A 41 0.91 -11.32 -2.78
CA TYR A 41 0.37 -11.73 -1.49
C TYR A 41 -1.12 -11.45 -1.35
N VAL A 42 -1.55 -10.27 -1.77
CA VAL A 42 -2.96 -9.88 -1.66
C VAL A 42 -3.84 -10.74 -2.57
N ASP A 43 -3.39 -11.03 -3.78
CA ASP A 43 -4.10 -11.91 -4.72
C ASP A 43 -4.18 -13.36 -4.20
N GLU A 44 -3.05 -13.90 -3.70
CA GLU A 44 -3.01 -15.23 -3.07
C GLU A 44 -3.99 -15.33 -1.89
N TRP A 45 -3.97 -14.36 -0.99
CA TRP A 45 -4.87 -14.36 0.17
C TRP A 45 -6.34 -14.18 -0.22
N ALA A 46 -6.63 -13.38 -1.23
CA ALA A 46 -7.98 -13.23 -1.77
C ALA A 46 -8.47 -14.55 -2.38
N ALA A 47 -7.64 -15.20 -3.20
CA ALA A 47 -7.94 -16.51 -3.78
C ALA A 47 -8.15 -17.60 -2.71
N ALA A 48 -7.41 -17.53 -1.60
CA ALA A 48 -7.57 -18.41 -0.44
C ALA A 48 -8.81 -18.09 0.41
N GLY A 49 -9.55 -17.02 0.11
CA GLY A 49 -10.76 -16.62 0.83
C GLY A 49 -10.51 -15.95 2.19
N ARG A 50 -9.30 -15.42 2.43
CA ARG A 50 -8.98 -14.62 3.64
C ARG A 50 -9.96 -13.47 3.77
N LYS A 51 -10.43 -13.22 4.99
CA LYS A 51 -11.33 -12.10 5.26
C LYS A 51 -10.56 -10.87 5.76
N ASN A 52 -10.98 -9.71 5.27
CA ASN A 52 -10.55 -8.42 5.76
C ASN A 52 -11.24 -8.07 7.08
N ILE A 53 -10.97 -6.88 7.62
CA ILE A 53 -11.54 -6.42 8.89
C ILE A 53 -13.06 -6.21 8.84
N PHE A 54 -13.62 -6.08 7.63
CA PHE A 54 -15.06 -5.92 7.37
C PHE A 54 -15.77 -7.27 7.17
N GLY A 55 -15.05 -8.40 7.21
CA GLY A 55 -15.57 -9.74 7.01
C GLY A 55 -15.73 -10.17 5.56
N GLU A 56 -15.19 -9.39 4.62
CA GLU A 56 -15.26 -9.66 3.18
C GLU A 56 -13.90 -10.09 2.61
N THR A 57 -13.91 -10.72 1.46
CA THR A 57 -12.70 -11.03 0.69
C THR A 57 -12.37 -9.85 -0.20
N VAL A 58 -11.12 -9.43 -0.24
CA VAL A 58 -10.68 -8.32 -1.09
C VAL A 58 -10.88 -8.66 -2.56
N LEU A 59 -11.54 -7.76 -3.30
CA LEU A 59 -11.63 -7.86 -4.76
C LEU A 59 -10.31 -7.38 -5.38
N VAL A 60 -9.53 -8.30 -5.93
CA VAL A 60 -8.30 -7.97 -6.63
C VAL A 60 -8.56 -7.84 -8.12
N GLN A 61 -8.18 -6.71 -8.69
CA GLN A 61 -8.35 -6.43 -10.11
C GLN A 61 -7.03 -5.98 -10.73
N GLU A 62 -6.46 -6.83 -11.59
CA GLU A 62 -5.30 -6.46 -12.40
C GLU A 62 -5.75 -5.61 -13.59
N MET A 63 -5.00 -4.53 -13.82
CA MET A 63 -5.28 -3.56 -14.87
C MET A 63 -4.22 -3.66 -16.00
N GLN A 64 -4.34 -2.82 -17.04
CA GLN A 64 -3.41 -2.85 -18.18
C GLN A 64 -2.21 -1.91 -18.02
N SER A 65 -2.23 -1.05 -17.00
CA SER A 65 -1.17 -0.10 -16.69
C SER A 65 -1.37 0.50 -15.31
N GLU A 66 -0.34 1.12 -14.76
CA GLU A 66 -0.43 1.82 -13.47
C GLU A 66 -1.41 3.00 -13.53
N GLY A 67 -1.46 3.73 -14.66
CA GLY A 67 -2.47 4.77 -14.88
C GLY A 67 -3.89 4.21 -14.89
N GLY A 68 -4.08 3.01 -15.44
CA GLY A 68 -5.34 2.27 -15.40
C GLY A 68 -5.70 1.84 -13.97
N ALA A 69 -4.71 1.31 -13.22
CA ALA A 69 -4.89 0.95 -11.82
C ALA A 69 -5.31 2.17 -10.97
N ALA A 70 -4.63 3.31 -11.12
CA ALA A 70 -5.00 4.55 -10.42
C ALA A 70 -6.40 5.06 -10.81
N GLY A 71 -6.80 4.89 -12.07
CA GLY A 71 -8.16 5.19 -12.53
C GLY A 71 -9.21 4.30 -11.90
N ALA A 72 -8.92 3.01 -11.76
CA ALA A 72 -9.78 2.05 -11.07
C ALA A 72 -9.89 2.36 -9.57
N VAL A 73 -8.75 2.68 -8.90
CA VAL A 73 -8.74 3.16 -7.50
C VAL A 73 -9.66 4.36 -7.34
N HIS A 74 -9.50 5.40 -8.17
CA HIS A 74 -10.31 6.61 -8.09
C HIS A 74 -11.82 6.30 -8.20
N ARG A 75 -12.21 5.47 -9.19
CA ARG A 75 -13.62 5.11 -9.40
C ARG A 75 -14.20 4.27 -8.28
N SER A 76 -13.43 3.30 -7.78
CA SER A 76 -13.83 2.46 -6.67
C SER A 76 -14.04 3.26 -5.39
N LEU A 77 -13.13 4.21 -5.10
CA LEU A 77 -13.26 5.14 -3.97
C LEU A 77 -14.50 6.04 -4.09
N GLN A 78 -14.79 6.55 -5.30
CA GLN A 78 -16.01 7.34 -5.54
C GLN A 78 -17.30 6.52 -5.32
N ALA A 79 -17.23 5.21 -5.58
CA ALA A 79 -18.34 4.28 -5.30
C ALA A 79 -18.45 3.92 -3.80
N GLY A 80 -17.52 4.35 -2.96
CA GLY A 80 -17.53 4.16 -1.52
C GLY A 80 -16.72 2.98 -1.00
N ALA A 81 -16.04 2.23 -1.87
CA ALA A 81 -15.20 1.10 -1.46
C ALA A 81 -13.78 1.54 -1.09
N LEU A 82 -13.29 1.14 0.08
CA LEU A 82 -11.90 1.35 0.47
C LEU A 82 -10.96 0.59 -0.45
N THR A 83 -10.13 1.33 -1.18
CA THR A 83 -9.32 0.79 -2.27
C THR A 83 -7.85 1.16 -2.11
N THR A 84 -6.97 0.19 -2.37
CA THR A 84 -5.52 0.36 -2.32
C THR A 84 -4.86 -0.04 -3.64
N THR A 85 -3.59 0.34 -3.80
CA THR A 85 -2.73 -0.09 -4.90
C THR A 85 -1.27 -0.18 -4.45
N TYR A 86 -0.46 -0.90 -5.22
CA TYR A 86 0.96 -1.16 -4.97
C TYR A 86 1.76 -0.78 -6.21
N THR A 87 2.80 0.05 -6.04
CA THR A 87 3.54 0.55 -7.19
C THR A 87 4.97 0.98 -6.83
N ALA A 88 5.72 1.42 -7.82
CA ALA A 88 7.08 1.96 -7.69
C ALA A 88 7.45 2.78 -8.93
N SER A 89 8.47 3.64 -8.82
CA SER A 89 9.19 4.24 -9.95
C SER A 89 8.25 4.92 -10.97
N GLN A 90 8.46 4.65 -12.28
CA GLN A 90 7.63 5.20 -13.35
C GLN A 90 6.14 4.84 -13.18
N GLY A 91 5.83 3.70 -12.58
CA GLY A 91 4.46 3.31 -12.28
C GLY A 91 3.75 4.33 -11.38
N LEU A 92 4.42 4.77 -10.31
CA LEU A 92 3.89 5.83 -9.45
C LEU A 92 3.71 7.15 -10.20
N LEU A 93 4.65 7.51 -11.09
CA LEU A 93 4.54 8.73 -11.90
C LEU A 93 3.33 8.69 -12.83
N LEU A 94 3.00 7.53 -13.40
CA LEU A 94 1.79 7.35 -14.23
C LEU A 94 0.49 7.51 -13.44
N MET A 95 0.53 7.40 -12.12
CA MET A 95 -0.62 7.57 -11.24
C MET A 95 -0.89 9.03 -10.86
N ILE A 96 0.09 9.93 -11.01
CA ILE A 96 0.03 11.34 -10.56
C ILE A 96 -1.26 12.07 -10.98
N PRO A 97 -1.73 11.99 -12.23
CA PRO A 97 -2.97 12.68 -12.62
C PRO A 97 -4.19 12.26 -11.81
N ASN A 98 -4.29 10.97 -11.45
CA ASN A 98 -5.37 10.47 -10.60
C ASN A 98 -5.14 10.80 -9.12
N MET A 99 -3.89 10.86 -8.66
CA MET A 99 -3.56 11.27 -7.28
C MET A 99 -4.09 12.67 -6.99
N TYR A 100 -3.91 13.65 -7.91
CA TYR A 100 -4.51 14.99 -7.76
C TYR A 100 -6.03 14.96 -7.60
N LYS A 101 -6.72 14.11 -8.36
CA LYS A 101 -8.18 13.97 -8.25
C LYS A 101 -8.59 13.37 -6.91
N ILE A 102 -7.95 12.26 -6.53
CA ILE A 102 -8.20 11.55 -5.27
C ILE A 102 -8.01 12.49 -4.08
N ALA A 103 -6.91 13.25 -4.07
CA ALA A 103 -6.64 14.21 -3.01
C ALA A 103 -7.63 15.38 -3.01
N GLY A 104 -7.93 15.95 -4.19
CA GLY A 104 -8.87 17.05 -4.34
C GLY A 104 -10.31 16.70 -3.97
N GLU A 105 -10.69 15.44 -4.09
CA GLU A 105 -12.00 14.92 -3.74
C GLU A 105 -12.08 14.36 -2.30
N PHE A 106 -10.98 14.43 -1.53
CA PHE A 106 -10.90 13.90 -0.16
C PHE A 106 -11.27 12.41 -0.07
N LEU A 107 -10.81 11.62 -1.02
CA LEU A 107 -11.08 10.17 -1.06
C LEU A 107 -10.03 9.42 -0.22
N PRO A 108 -10.46 8.65 0.79
CA PRO A 108 -9.53 7.97 1.70
C PRO A 108 -8.90 6.75 1.03
N CYS A 109 -7.59 6.75 0.88
CA CYS A 109 -6.85 5.58 0.40
C CYS A 109 -5.39 5.60 0.81
N VAL A 110 -4.73 4.46 0.69
CA VAL A 110 -3.28 4.33 0.85
C VAL A 110 -2.68 3.71 -0.40
N PHE A 111 -1.68 4.36 -0.96
CA PHE A 111 -0.79 3.80 -1.99
C PHE A 111 0.45 3.27 -1.29
N HIS A 112 0.73 1.99 -1.43
CA HIS A 112 1.93 1.37 -0.87
C HIS A 112 3.02 1.34 -1.93
N VAL A 113 4.20 1.86 -1.59
CA VAL A 113 5.29 2.05 -2.54
C VAL A 113 6.59 1.49 -2.00
N SER A 114 7.14 0.50 -2.68
CA SER A 114 8.54 0.10 -2.49
C SER A 114 9.39 1.02 -3.37
N ALA A 115 9.85 2.14 -2.79
CA ALA A 115 10.42 3.25 -3.52
C ALA A 115 11.65 2.84 -4.35
N ARG A 116 11.67 3.25 -5.61
CA ARG A 116 12.68 2.86 -6.60
C ARG A 116 13.08 4.07 -7.45
N THR A 117 14.38 4.13 -7.80
CA THR A 117 14.91 5.14 -8.71
C THR A 117 14.13 5.20 -10.03
N LEU A 118 14.08 6.38 -10.63
CA LEU A 118 13.49 6.56 -11.96
C LEU A 118 14.49 6.17 -13.05
N ALA A 119 13.99 5.50 -14.09
CA ALA A 119 14.78 5.26 -15.28
C ALA A 119 15.01 6.59 -16.01
N SER A 120 16.28 6.94 -16.21
CA SER A 120 16.70 8.13 -16.96
C SER A 120 17.58 7.76 -18.15
N HIS A 121 18.83 7.35 -17.93
CA HIS A 121 19.72 6.90 -19.00
C HIS A 121 19.58 5.41 -19.27
N ALA A 122 19.29 4.63 -18.23
CA ALA A 122 19.07 3.19 -18.28
C ALA A 122 18.09 2.77 -17.19
N LEU A 123 17.58 1.56 -17.27
CA LEU A 123 16.79 0.96 -16.21
C LEU A 123 17.68 0.77 -14.97
N CYS A 124 17.21 1.26 -13.84
CA CYS A 124 17.77 0.99 -12.54
C CYS A 124 16.64 0.59 -11.59
N ILE A 125 16.85 -0.45 -10.79
CA ILE A 125 15.83 -1.02 -9.91
C ILE A 125 16.12 -0.80 -8.43
N PHE A 126 17.24 -0.15 -8.08
CA PHE A 126 17.62 0.10 -6.70
C PHE A 126 16.67 1.06 -5.97
N GLY A 127 16.62 0.91 -4.63
CA GLY A 127 15.89 1.80 -3.74
C GLY A 127 16.39 3.24 -3.88
N ASP A 128 15.44 4.16 -4.05
CA ASP A 128 15.66 5.61 -4.16
C ASP A 128 14.30 6.29 -3.96
N HIS A 129 14.30 7.54 -3.52
CA HIS A 129 13.07 8.29 -3.26
C HIS A 129 12.67 9.26 -4.38
N GLN A 130 13.25 9.15 -5.57
CA GLN A 130 12.92 10.03 -6.72
C GLN A 130 11.45 9.92 -7.12
N ASP A 131 10.90 8.72 -7.11
CA ASP A 131 9.51 8.44 -7.45
C ASP A 131 8.54 9.10 -6.46
N VAL A 132 8.69 8.85 -5.17
CA VAL A 132 7.83 9.41 -4.13
C VAL A 132 8.01 10.93 -4.00
N MET A 133 9.23 11.47 -4.15
CA MET A 133 9.47 12.91 -4.15
C MET A 133 8.81 13.60 -5.35
N SER A 134 8.65 12.92 -6.47
CA SER A 134 7.91 13.44 -7.63
C SER A 134 6.41 13.58 -7.37
N CYS A 135 5.87 12.89 -6.36
CA CYS A 135 4.45 12.94 -5.99
C CYS A 135 4.14 13.90 -4.84
N ARG A 136 5.14 14.54 -4.24
CA ARG A 136 4.99 15.36 -3.01
C ARG A 136 3.98 16.50 -3.11
N GLN A 137 3.70 17.00 -4.33
CA GLN A 137 2.75 18.10 -4.55
C GLN A 137 1.32 17.64 -4.87
N THR A 138 1.03 16.34 -4.89
CA THR A 138 -0.27 15.81 -5.29
C THR A 138 -1.37 15.99 -4.24
N GLY A 139 -1.00 16.32 -3.00
CA GLY A 139 -1.92 16.42 -1.87
C GLY A 139 -2.02 15.14 -1.02
N PHE A 140 -1.29 14.09 -1.39
CA PHE A 140 -1.14 12.90 -0.54
C PHE A 140 -0.22 13.22 0.64
N ALA A 141 -0.60 12.79 1.84
CA ALA A 141 0.32 12.70 2.96
C ALA A 141 1.33 11.58 2.70
N MET A 142 2.53 11.71 3.25
CA MET A 142 3.63 10.79 2.98
C MET A 142 4.18 10.24 4.29
N LEU A 143 4.25 8.91 4.42
CA LEU A 143 4.89 8.20 5.51
C LEU A 143 6.03 7.35 4.97
N CYS A 144 7.21 7.46 5.60
CA CYS A 144 8.42 6.75 5.21
C CYS A 144 8.88 5.84 6.33
N GLU A 145 9.12 4.58 6.02
CA GLU A 145 9.52 3.56 6.97
C GLU A 145 10.94 3.06 6.70
N GLY A 146 11.72 2.88 7.77
CA GLY A 146 13.12 2.43 7.72
C GLY A 146 13.34 0.99 8.17
N SER A 147 12.32 0.29 8.63
CA SER A 147 12.39 -1.10 9.08
C SER A 147 11.10 -1.86 8.82
N VAL A 148 11.16 -3.20 8.79
CA VAL A 148 9.97 -4.04 8.54
C VAL A 148 8.92 -3.88 9.64
N GLN A 149 9.35 -3.65 10.90
CA GLN A 149 8.41 -3.37 11.99
C GLN A 149 7.69 -2.04 11.76
N GLU A 150 8.43 -0.99 11.38
CA GLU A 150 7.82 0.30 11.06
C GLU A 150 6.84 0.20 9.89
N VAL A 151 7.14 -0.62 8.86
CA VAL A 151 6.19 -0.86 7.76
C VAL A 151 4.87 -1.44 8.27
N MET A 152 4.92 -2.43 9.18
CA MET A 152 3.72 -3.01 9.79
C MET A 152 2.91 -1.95 10.55
N ASP A 153 3.58 -1.19 11.41
CA ASP A 153 2.93 -0.23 12.31
C ASP A 153 2.42 1.00 11.57
N MET A 154 3.24 1.58 10.69
CA MET A 154 2.90 2.81 9.96
C MET A 154 1.89 2.57 8.83
N ALA A 155 1.88 1.40 8.20
CA ALA A 155 0.81 1.04 7.29
C ALA A 155 -0.56 1.04 8.00
N ALA A 156 -0.65 0.51 9.23
CA ALA A 156 -1.87 0.58 10.01
C ALA A 156 -2.24 2.03 10.35
N VAL A 157 -1.27 2.85 10.75
CA VAL A 157 -1.48 4.29 10.98
C VAL A 157 -1.98 5.00 9.73
N ALA A 158 -1.39 4.71 8.55
CA ALA A 158 -1.81 5.32 7.28
C ALA A 158 -3.27 5.01 6.96
N HIS A 159 -3.68 3.73 7.08
CA HIS A 159 -5.06 3.33 6.83
C HIS A 159 -6.06 3.94 7.82
N LEU A 160 -5.76 3.92 9.10
CA LEU A 160 -6.62 4.55 10.13
C LEU A 160 -6.69 6.07 9.96
N ALA A 161 -5.55 6.70 9.65
CA ALA A 161 -5.49 8.14 9.46
C ALA A 161 -6.25 8.59 8.21
N THR A 162 -6.12 7.88 7.07
CA THR A 162 -6.85 8.24 5.85
C THR A 162 -8.35 8.09 6.02
N ILE A 163 -8.83 7.04 6.69
CA ILE A 163 -10.26 6.85 7.00
C ILE A 163 -10.79 8.02 7.83
N LYS A 164 -10.06 8.42 8.87
CA LYS A 164 -10.48 9.46 9.81
C LYS A 164 -10.35 10.87 9.23
N SER A 165 -9.27 11.17 8.52
CA SER A 165 -8.97 12.52 8.00
C SER A 165 -9.50 12.77 6.60
N ARG A 166 -9.77 11.72 5.82
CA ARG A 166 -10.07 11.74 4.39
C ARG A 166 -8.93 12.33 3.53
N VAL A 167 -7.72 12.34 4.08
CA VAL A 167 -6.51 12.66 3.34
C VAL A 167 -5.90 11.35 2.83
N PRO A 168 -5.64 11.19 1.53
CA PRO A 168 -4.98 9.99 1.02
C PRO A 168 -3.48 9.96 1.41
N PHE A 169 -2.92 8.78 1.52
CA PHE A 169 -1.53 8.57 1.93
C PHE A 169 -0.71 7.83 0.89
N VAL A 170 0.56 8.19 0.75
CA VAL A 170 1.63 7.34 0.23
C VAL A 170 2.38 6.80 1.42
N ASN A 171 2.33 5.48 1.62
CA ASN A 171 3.08 4.73 2.61
C ASN A 171 4.25 4.05 1.88
N PHE A 172 5.49 4.41 2.18
CA PHE A 172 6.63 4.00 1.37
C PHE A 172 7.87 3.65 2.18
N PHE A 173 8.64 2.73 1.65
CA PHE A 173 9.90 2.24 2.19
C PHE A 173 10.87 1.90 1.07
N ASP A 174 12.16 1.74 1.37
CA ASP A 174 13.17 1.46 0.37
C ASP A 174 12.92 0.13 -0.36
N GLY A 175 12.85 0.21 -1.68
CA GLY A 175 12.85 -0.96 -2.55
C GLY A 175 14.16 -1.74 -2.45
N PHE A 176 14.08 -3.07 -2.47
CA PHE A 176 15.16 -4.04 -2.29
C PHE A 176 15.87 -4.05 -0.92
N ARG A 177 15.82 -2.97 -0.17
CA ARG A 177 16.24 -2.96 1.24
C ARG A 177 15.06 -3.39 2.09
N THR A 178 14.35 -2.47 2.70
CA THR A 178 13.21 -2.77 3.58
C THR A 178 12.18 -3.70 2.92
N SER A 179 11.92 -3.53 1.61
CA SER A 179 10.93 -4.35 0.90
C SER A 179 11.25 -5.85 0.86
N HIS A 180 12.55 -6.22 0.91
CA HIS A 180 13.03 -7.61 0.82
C HIS A 180 13.90 -8.02 2.01
N GLU A 181 14.04 -7.17 3.01
CA GLU A 181 14.77 -7.48 4.23
C GLU A 181 13.91 -8.36 5.15
N ILE A 182 14.41 -9.54 5.47
CA ILE A 182 13.70 -10.48 6.35
C ILE A 182 13.96 -10.14 7.82
N GLN A 183 12.89 -9.81 8.54
CA GLN A 183 12.96 -9.52 9.98
C GLN A 183 11.88 -10.30 10.74
N LYS A 184 12.15 -10.57 12.01
CA LYS A 184 11.14 -11.06 12.94
C LYS A 184 10.48 -9.86 13.60
N ILE A 185 9.21 -9.66 13.36
CA ILE A 185 8.43 -8.51 13.81
C ILE A 185 7.22 -8.93 14.63
N GLU A 186 6.69 -8.03 15.45
CA GLU A 186 5.39 -8.18 16.08
C GLU A 186 4.29 -8.00 15.03
N MET A 187 3.39 -8.96 14.94
CA MET A 187 2.30 -8.95 13.95
C MET A 187 1.04 -8.33 14.54
N LEU A 188 0.46 -7.36 13.84
CA LEU A 188 -0.89 -6.86 14.10
C LEU A 188 -1.92 -7.79 13.45
N GLU A 189 -3.02 -8.03 14.13
CA GLU A 189 -4.14 -8.85 13.65
C GLU A 189 -5.43 -8.02 13.56
N ASN A 190 -6.45 -8.55 12.90
CA ASN A 190 -7.74 -7.87 12.74
C ASN A 190 -8.30 -7.38 14.10
N GLU A 191 -8.17 -8.19 15.15
CA GLU A 191 -8.67 -7.87 16.50
C GLU A 191 -7.94 -6.70 17.17
N ASP A 192 -6.71 -6.40 16.74
CA ASP A 192 -5.94 -5.26 17.24
C ASP A 192 -6.43 -3.94 16.65
N LEU A 193 -6.94 -3.99 15.45
CA LEU A 193 -7.24 -2.81 14.62
C LEU A 193 -8.75 -2.55 14.45
N ALA A 194 -9.60 -3.58 14.49
CA ALA A 194 -11.04 -3.46 14.25
C ALA A 194 -11.76 -2.47 15.20
N GLY A 195 -11.29 -2.33 16.43
CA GLY A 195 -11.84 -1.40 17.39
C GLY A 195 -11.40 0.06 17.23
N LEU A 196 -10.54 0.34 16.23
CA LEU A 196 -9.99 1.69 15.98
C LEU A 196 -10.63 2.40 14.78
N ILE A 197 -11.51 1.70 14.04
CA ILE A 197 -12.24 2.22 12.86
C ILE A 197 -13.53 2.91 13.27
#